data_b0b032b4ed2684d4fc40e553ebd8b663
#
_entry.id   b0b032b4ed2684d4fc40e553ebd8b663
#
_cell.length_a   1.000
_cell.length_b   1.000
_cell.length_c   1.000
_cell.angle_alpha   90.00
_cell.angle_beta   90.00
_cell.angle_gamma   90.00
#
_symmetry.space_group_name_H-M   'P 1'
#
loop_
_entity.id
_entity.type
_entity.pdbx_description
1 polymer ?
#
loop_
_entity_poly.entity_id
_entity_poly.type
_entity_poly.pdbx_seq_one_letter_code
_entity_poly.pdbx_strand_id
1 'polypeptide(L)'
;MNQVRLGIVGLGNMGGDHARNILAKKINRCVLGAVCDLDPARLEEFKDLPRFATHKKLFKSGTVDAVVIATPHYAHPTIGLAAFAAGLHVLSEKPLGVHKADCERFIAGHAGKSVVFAEMFNQRTDPYYIKIREMVHSGELGAIRRINWIITNWFRTEAYYASGGWRATWGGEGGGVLLNQCPHNLDLFQWIFGMPRRVRATCTLGRYHNIEVEDDVTAYMEYDTGTTAVFITSTGEAPGTNRLEITAENGKLVYENGGITFTRNTVPTTEFSRTTTKLFDAPPTQTTPISFGDNHGGQHNTVLQNFVDAILDGTPLLAPAAEGLNSVELGNAMLYSSLKNKTIELPLDGAAYHRTLKQLVKNSRFTKNEVRPGIAAAADFAKGFNR
;
A
#
# COMPACT_ATOMS: atom_id res chain seq x y z
N MET A 1 13.96 -9.02 -26.47
CA MET A 1 13.21 -7.75 -26.52
C MET A 1 14.08 -6.66 -25.94
N ASN A 2 14.23 -5.51 -26.63
CA ASN A 2 15.12 -4.42 -26.14
C ASN A 2 14.33 -3.29 -25.44
N GLN A 3 13.01 -3.31 -25.54
CA GLN A 3 12.11 -2.29 -25.03
C GLN A 3 10.74 -2.93 -24.74
N VAL A 4 10.08 -2.52 -23.64
CA VAL A 4 8.74 -2.96 -23.26
C VAL A 4 7.69 -2.00 -23.80
N ARG A 5 6.67 -2.52 -24.50
CA ARG A 5 5.46 -1.79 -24.88
C ARG A 5 4.44 -1.92 -23.73
N LEU A 6 4.29 -0.87 -22.94
CA LEU A 6 3.43 -0.88 -21.77
C LEU A 6 2.04 -0.35 -22.10
N GLY A 7 0.99 -1.06 -21.67
CA GLY A 7 -0.39 -0.60 -21.75
C GLY A 7 -0.88 -0.08 -20.40
N ILE A 8 -1.70 0.95 -20.37
CA ILE A 8 -2.36 1.42 -19.14
C ILE A 8 -3.84 1.07 -19.20
N VAL A 9 -4.33 0.37 -18.17
CA VAL A 9 -5.75 0.01 -18.00
C VAL A 9 -6.33 0.80 -16.83
N GLY A 10 -7.22 1.75 -17.12
CA GLY A 10 -7.72 2.76 -16.21
C GLY A 10 -6.91 4.04 -16.28
N LEU A 11 -7.52 5.11 -16.81
CA LEU A 11 -6.92 6.44 -16.98
C LEU A 11 -7.48 7.44 -15.94
N GLY A 12 -7.73 6.95 -14.73
CA GLY A 12 -7.95 7.81 -13.59
C GLY A 12 -6.67 8.61 -13.25
N ASN A 13 -6.63 9.23 -12.06
CA ASN A 13 -5.48 10.05 -11.68
C ASN A 13 -4.16 9.29 -11.81
N MET A 14 -4.03 8.11 -11.18
CA MET A 14 -2.78 7.35 -11.20
C MET A 14 -2.43 6.81 -12.59
N GLY A 15 -3.39 6.18 -13.28
CA GLY A 15 -3.12 5.66 -14.62
C GLY A 15 -2.78 6.75 -15.63
N GLY A 16 -3.43 7.91 -15.54
CA GLY A 16 -3.06 9.09 -16.35
C GLY A 16 -1.64 9.59 -16.05
N ASP A 17 -1.24 9.62 -14.77
CA ASP A 17 0.10 10.02 -14.37
C ASP A 17 1.17 9.02 -14.86
N HIS A 18 0.90 7.72 -14.76
CA HIS A 18 1.79 6.70 -15.34
C HIS A 18 1.95 6.88 -16.85
N ALA A 19 0.84 7.07 -17.57
CA ALA A 19 0.88 7.29 -19.01
C ALA A 19 1.71 8.54 -19.39
N ARG A 20 1.50 9.67 -18.73
CA ARG A 20 2.26 10.91 -18.93
C ARG A 20 3.75 10.74 -18.63
N ASN A 21 4.11 10.03 -17.54
CA ASN A 21 5.49 9.78 -17.17
C ASN A 21 6.23 8.91 -18.21
N ILE A 22 5.55 7.92 -18.79
CA ILE A 22 6.12 7.09 -19.86
C ILE A 22 6.30 7.93 -21.13
N LEU A 23 5.31 8.73 -21.52
CA LEU A 23 5.41 9.64 -22.69
C LEU A 23 6.53 10.67 -22.51
N ALA A 24 6.73 11.15 -21.28
CA ALA A 24 7.82 12.05 -20.92
C ALA A 24 9.21 11.37 -20.86
N LYS A 25 9.30 10.07 -21.24
CA LYS A 25 10.53 9.25 -21.23
C LYS A 25 11.23 9.18 -19.87
N LYS A 26 10.47 9.23 -18.77
CA LYS A 26 11.03 9.07 -17.42
C LYS A 26 11.36 7.61 -17.07
N ILE A 27 10.92 6.67 -17.90
CA ILE A 27 11.16 5.24 -17.77
C ILE A 27 11.98 4.78 -18.97
N ASN A 28 13.18 4.29 -18.70
CA ASN A 28 14.09 3.82 -19.76
C ASN A 28 13.58 2.50 -20.36
N ARG A 29 13.87 2.28 -21.63
CA ARG A 29 13.51 1.04 -22.36
C ARG A 29 12.01 0.70 -22.26
N CYS A 30 11.17 1.74 -22.16
CA CYS A 30 9.72 1.63 -22.07
C CYS A 30 9.06 2.60 -23.05
N VAL A 31 8.00 2.17 -23.70
CA VAL A 31 7.11 3.03 -24.52
C VAL A 31 5.67 2.75 -24.13
N LEU A 32 4.84 3.78 -24.20
CA LEU A 32 3.40 3.64 -24.05
C LEU A 32 2.82 3.07 -25.36
N GLY A 33 2.48 1.78 -25.33
CA GLY A 33 1.98 1.05 -26.51
C GLY A 33 0.49 1.25 -26.74
N ALA A 34 -0.29 1.45 -25.69
CA ALA A 34 -1.74 1.66 -25.76
C ALA A 34 -2.31 2.14 -24.43
N VAL A 35 -3.52 2.69 -24.48
CA VAL A 35 -4.31 3.07 -23.30
C VAL A 35 -5.72 2.48 -23.36
N CYS A 36 -6.30 2.23 -22.19
CA CYS A 36 -7.64 1.64 -22.07
C CYS A 36 -8.41 2.28 -20.92
N ASP A 37 -9.60 2.80 -21.20
CA ASP A 37 -10.57 3.24 -20.19
C ASP A 37 -11.99 3.02 -20.70
N LEU A 38 -12.94 2.81 -19.77
CA LEU A 38 -14.36 2.73 -20.08
C LEU A 38 -14.96 4.10 -20.44
N ASP A 39 -14.37 5.17 -19.93
CA ASP A 39 -14.78 6.54 -20.17
C ASP A 39 -14.06 7.10 -21.43
N PRO A 40 -14.79 7.34 -22.53
CA PRO A 40 -14.20 7.87 -23.75
C PRO A 40 -13.52 9.24 -23.57
N ALA A 41 -14.01 10.07 -22.65
CA ALA A 41 -13.44 11.38 -22.40
C ALA A 41 -12.00 11.31 -21.91
N ARG A 42 -11.65 10.28 -21.11
CA ARG A 42 -10.28 10.06 -20.62
C ARG A 42 -9.32 9.58 -21.71
N LEU A 43 -9.84 8.98 -22.77
CA LEU A 43 -9.04 8.52 -23.92
C LEU A 43 -8.63 9.68 -24.84
N GLU A 44 -9.31 10.82 -24.79
CA GLU A 44 -9.04 11.94 -25.70
C GLU A 44 -7.68 12.61 -25.46
N GLU A 45 -7.17 12.60 -24.23
CA GLU A 45 -5.79 13.07 -23.91
C GLU A 45 -4.73 12.26 -24.69
N PHE A 46 -5.01 11.02 -25.04
CA PHE A 46 -4.09 10.07 -25.66
C PHE A 46 -4.47 9.71 -27.10
N LYS A 47 -5.07 10.66 -27.85
CA LYS A 47 -5.63 10.43 -29.20
C LYS A 47 -4.62 9.91 -30.23
N ASP A 48 -3.34 10.16 -30.04
CA ASP A 48 -2.26 9.76 -30.95
C ASP A 48 -1.75 8.32 -30.68
N LEU A 49 -2.34 7.61 -29.71
CA LEU A 49 -2.02 6.25 -29.36
C LEU A 49 -3.16 5.28 -29.67
N PRO A 50 -2.89 3.97 -29.80
CA PRO A 50 -3.92 2.95 -29.77
C PRO A 50 -4.78 3.05 -28.52
N ARG A 51 -6.11 3.22 -28.68
CA ARG A 51 -7.08 3.43 -27.59
C ARG A 51 -8.11 2.33 -27.58
N PHE A 52 -8.42 1.81 -26.39
CA PHE A 52 -9.37 0.71 -26.23
C PHE A 52 -10.39 1.02 -25.14
N ALA A 53 -11.67 0.77 -25.42
CA ALA A 53 -12.75 0.91 -24.44
C ALA A 53 -12.80 -0.26 -23.43
N THR A 54 -12.10 -1.38 -23.70
CA THR A 54 -12.09 -2.53 -22.79
C THR A 54 -10.73 -3.23 -22.79
N HIS A 55 -10.31 -3.70 -21.61
CA HIS A 55 -9.07 -4.47 -21.47
C HIS A 55 -9.03 -5.72 -22.35
N LYS A 56 -10.19 -6.38 -22.60
CA LYS A 56 -10.25 -7.55 -23.48
C LYS A 56 -9.85 -7.24 -24.92
N LYS A 57 -10.24 -6.06 -25.44
CA LYS A 57 -9.82 -5.60 -26.78
C LYS A 57 -8.35 -5.24 -26.80
N LEU A 58 -7.86 -4.53 -25.77
CA LEU A 58 -6.45 -4.21 -25.61
C LEU A 58 -5.59 -5.47 -25.60
N PHE A 59 -5.92 -6.47 -24.79
CA PHE A 59 -5.11 -7.70 -24.63
C PHE A 59 -5.05 -8.56 -25.91
N LYS A 60 -6.05 -8.45 -26.78
CA LYS A 60 -6.08 -9.13 -28.10
C LYS A 60 -5.38 -8.34 -29.21
N SER A 61 -5.00 -7.09 -28.99
CA SER A 61 -4.51 -6.21 -30.04
C SER A 61 -3.08 -6.47 -30.48
N GLY A 62 -2.27 -7.14 -29.63
CA GLY A 62 -0.84 -7.32 -29.87
C GLY A 62 -0.01 -6.02 -29.78
N THR A 63 -0.58 -4.92 -29.29
CA THR A 63 0.10 -3.63 -29.18
C THR A 63 0.96 -3.49 -27.92
N VAL A 64 0.79 -4.38 -26.92
CA VAL A 64 1.47 -4.29 -25.62
C VAL A 64 2.09 -5.64 -25.24
N ASP A 65 3.17 -5.58 -24.45
CA ASP A 65 3.87 -6.71 -23.86
C ASP A 65 3.55 -6.84 -22.36
N ALA A 66 3.21 -5.72 -21.74
CA ALA A 66 2.91 -5.60 -20.33
C ALA A 66 1.80 -4.59 -20.08
N VAL A 67 1.15 -4.67 -18.90
CA VAL A 67 0.11 -3.72 -18.52
C VAL A 67 0.27 -3.23 -17.09
N VAL A 68 -0.04 -1.93 -16.88
CA VAL A 68 -0.34 -1.37 -15.55
C VAL A 68 -1.86 -1.37 -15.38
N ILE A 69 -2.34 -1.94 -14.28
CA ILE A 69 -3.76 -1.95 -13.92
C ILE A 69 -3.99 -0.87 -12.87
N ALA A 70 -4.67 0.21 -13.25
CA ALA A 70 -4.94 1.38 -12.41
C ALA A 70 -6.45 1.69 -12.33
N THR A 71 -7.24 0.65 -12.24
CA THR A 71 -8.71 0.68 -12.11
C THR A 71 -9.16 0.71 -10.65
N PRO A 72 -10.47 0.81 -10.34
CA PRO A 72 -10.95 0.56 -8.99
C PRO A 72 -10.63 -0.85 -8.48
N HIS A 73 -10.46 -1.00 -7.17
CA HIS A 73 -9.84 -2.13 -6.48
C HIS A 73 -10.42 -3.51 -6.85
N TYR A 74 -11.75 -3.63 -6.92
CA TYR A 74 -12.41 -4.91 -7.27
C TYR A 74 -12.07 -5.44 -8.67
N ALA A 75 -11.65 -4.54 -9.57
CA ALA A 75 -11.32 -4.93 -10.94
C ALA A 75 -9.89 -5.47 -11.10
N HIS A 76 -8.97 -5.19 -10.17
CA HIS A 76 -7.57 -5.59 -10.28
C HIS A 76 -7.40 -7.10 -10.51
N PRO A 77 -7.96 -8.00 -9.67
CA PRO A 77 -7.78 -9.43 -9.89
C PRO A 77 -8.40 -9.93 -11.19
N THR A 78 -9.58 -9.39 -11.55
CA THR A 78 -10.27 -9.83 -12.77
C THR A 78 -9.53 -9.44 -14.03
N ILE A 79 -9.02 -8.22 -14.09
CA ILE A 79 -8.26 -7.71 -15.24
C ILE A 79 -6.89 -8.40 -15.30
N GLY A 80 -6.22 -8.58 -14.15
CA GLY A 80 -4.92 -9.23 -14.08
C GLY A 80 -4.96 -10.69 -14.52
N LEU A 81 -5.97 -11.45 -14.08
CA LEU A 81 -6.17 -12.83 -14.54
C LEU A 81 -6.37 -12.90 -16.06
N ALA A 82 -7.10 -11.96 -16.64
CA ALA A 82 -7.27 -11.87 -18.09
C ALA A 82 -5.96 -11.49 -18.81
N ALA A 83 -5.12 -10.65 -18.19
CA ALA A 83 -3.79 -10.30 -18.72
C ALA A 83 -2.86 -11.52 -18.72
N PHE A 84 -2.83 -12.29 -17.64
CA PHE A 84 -2.06 -13.55 -17.56
C PHE A 84 -2.51 -14.57 -18.62
N ALA A 85 -3.83 -14.68 -18.85
CA ALA A 85 -4.35 -15.55 -19.90
C ALA A 85 -3.94 -15.10 -21.31
N ALA A 86 -3.65 -13.81 -21.49
CA ALA A 86 -3.13 -13.24 -22.74
C ALA A 86 -1.58 -13.25 -22.81
N GLY A 87 -0.88 -13.79 -21.81
CA GLY A 87 0.58 -13.87 -21.76
C GLY A 87 1.27 -12.51 -21.47
N LEU A 88 0.56 -11.56 -20.86
CA LEU A 88 1.07 -10.23 -20.55
C LEU A 88 1.69 -10.17 -19.16
N HIS A 89 2.79 -9.43 -19.02
CA HIS A 89 3.33 -9.03 -17.72
C HIS A 89 2.38 -8.02 -17.05
N VAL A 90 2.28 -8.06 -15.72
CA VAL A 90 1.32 -7.24 -14.95
C VAL A 90 2.01 -6.47 -13.84
N LEU A 91 1.79 -5.16 -13.79
CA LEU A 91 2.00 -4.31 -12.63
C LEU A 91 0.61 -3.84 -12.16
N SER A 92 0.20 -4.27 -10.97
CA SER A 92 -1.07 -3.84 -10.39
C SER A 92 -0.89 -2.62 -9.50
N GLU A 93 -1.77 -1.64 -9.61
CA GLU A 93 -1.91 -0.65 -8.55
C GLU A 93 -2.36 -1.32 -7.25
N LYS A 94 -2.02 -0.67 -6.16
CA LYS A 94 -2.45 -1.10 -4.82
C LYS A 94 -3.93 -0.72 -4.58
N PRO A 95 -4.64 -1.45 -3.71
CA PRO A 95 -4.27 -2.75 -3.15
C PRO A 95 -4.36 -3.86 -4.20
N LEU A 96 -3.69 -4.99 -3.97
CA LEU A 96 -3.69 -6.15 -4.88
C LEU A 96 -5.11 -6.64 -5.19
N GLY A 97 -5.99 -6.51 -4.23
CA GLY A 97 -7.42 -6.81 -4.30
C GLY A 97 -8.11 -6.27 -3.05
N VAL A 98 -9.40 -6.44 -2.95
CA VAL A 98 -10.20 -5.91 -1.82
C VAL A 98 -10.12 -6.83 -0.60
N HIS A 99 -10.03 -8.14 -0.82
CA HIS A 99 -9.98 -9.12 0.27
C HIS A 99 -9.04 -10.27 -0.03
N LYS A 100 -8.53 -10.89 1.05
CA LYS A 100 -7.54 -11.96 1.01
C LYS A 100 -7.85 -13.03 -0.03
N ALA A 101 -9.06 -13.58 -0.05
CA ALA A 101 -9.42 -14.66 -0.98
C ALA A 101 -9.34 -14.25 -2.46
N ASP A 102 -9.57 -12.98 -2.81
CA ASP A 102 -9.38 -12.45 -4.16
C ASP A 102 -7.90 -12.32 -4.51
N CYS A 103 -7.08 -11.87 -3.54
CA CYS A 103 -5.64 -11.79 -3.72
C CYS A 103 -5.03 -13.18 -3.91
N GLU A 104 -5.43 -14.17 -3.09
CA GLU A 104 -5.00 -15.56 -3.23
C GLU A 104 -5.35 -16.13 -4.62
N ARG A 105 -6.58 -15.86 -5.11
CA ARG A 105 -7.01 -16.25 -6.47
C ARG A 105 -6.18 -15.57 -7.54
N PHE A 106 -5.85 -14.28 -7.37
CA PHE A 106 -5.04 -13.53 -8.33
C PHE A 106 -3.61 -14.07 -8.39
N ILE A 107 -2.99 -14.31 -7.24
CA ILE A 107 -1.65 -14.90 -7.13
C ILE A 107 -1.63 -16.32 -7.71
N ALA A 108 -2.62 -17.16 -7.38
CA ALA A 108 -2.73 -18.50 -7.92
C ALA A 108 -2.87 -18.52 -9.45
N GLY A 109 -3.54 -17.52 -10.04
CA GLY A 109 -3.65 -17.38 -11.49
C GLY A 109 -2.34 -17.04 -12.21
N HIS A 110 -1.35 -16.53 -11.47
CA HIS A 110 0.01 -16.31 -11.97
C HIS A 110 0.90 -17.57 -11.89
N ALA A 111 0.58 -18.52 -11.03
CA ALA A 111 1.41 -19.68 -10.79
C ALA A 111 1.73 -20.44 -12.10
N GLY A 112 2.99 -20.78 -12.30
CA GLY A 112 3.48 -21.46 -13.51
C GLY A 112 3.51 -20.59 -14.78
N LYS A 113 3.27 -19.29 -14.68
CA LYS A 113 3.41 -18.36 -15.81
C LYS A 113 4.82 -17.80 -15.88
N SER A 114 5.31 -17.61 -17.09
CA SER A 114 6.63 -16.98 -17.37
C SER A 114 6.57 -15.46 -17.45
N VAL A 115 5.50 -14.83 -16.96
CA VAL A 115 5.31 -13.39 -16.97
C VAL A 115 5.66 -12.79 -15.62
N VAL A 116 6.13 -11.55 -15.61
CA VAL A 116 6.44 -10.81 -14.37
C VAL A 116 5.15 -10.28 -13.76
N PHE A 117 5.02 -10.39 -12.43
CA PHE A 117 3.89 -9.88 -11.67
C PHE A 117 4.35 -9.05 -10.47
N ALA A 118 4.10 -7.76 -10.50
CA ALA A 118 4.50 -6.78 -9.48
C ALA A 118 3.30 -5.97 -8.98
N GLU A 119 3.48 -5.33 -7.82
CA GLU A 119 2.51 -4.39 -7.25
C GLU A 119 3.15 -3.01 -7.03
N MET A 120 2.35 -1.94 -7.11
CA MET A 120 2.83 -0.56 -7.04
C MET A 120 3.03 -0.09 -5.59
N PHE A 121 4.01 -0.66 -4.88
CA PHE A 121 4.43 -0.22 -3.55
C PHE A 121 5.58 0.78 -3.64
N ASN A 122 5.29 1.98 -4.13
CA ASN A 122 6.26 3.03 -4.38
C ASN A 122 7.03 3.46 -3.12
N GLN A 123 6.43 3.39 -1.92
CA GLN A 123 7.11 3.77 -0.67
C GLN A 123 8.26 2.83 -0.28
N ARG A 124 8.36 1.62 -0.87
CA ARG A 124 9.54 0.75 -0.73
C ARG A 124 10.80 1.33 -1.35
N THR A 125 10.69 2.38 -2.16
CA THR A 125 11.82 3.10 -2.74
C THR A 125 12.36 4.22 -1.85
N ASP A 126 11.64 4.57 -0.78
CA ASP A 126 12.02 5.63 0.15
C ASP A 126 13.23 5.19 0.99
N PRO A 127 14.36 5.92 0.94
CA PRO A 127 15.60 5.54 1.63
C PRO A 127 15.45 5.45 3.15
N TYR A 128 14.51 6.17 3.75
CA TYR A 128 14.24 6.07 5.19
C TYR A 128 13.67 4.69 5.55
N TYR A 129 12.67 4.21 4.80
CA TYR A 129 12.09 2.89 5.06
C TYR A 129 13.04 1.76 4.69
N ILE A 130 13.85 1.92 3.64
CA ILE A 130 14.93 0.98 3.31
C ILE A 130 15.90 0.89 4.49
N LYS A 131 16.35 2.04 5.04
CA LYS A 131 17.29 2.07 6.16
C LYS A 131 16.70 1.44 7.43
N ILE A 132 15.45 1.74 7.76
CA ILE A 132 14.77 1.12 8.91
C ILE A 132 14.73 -0.40 8.75
N ARG A 133 14.37 -0.88 7.57
CA ARG A 133 14.34 -2.32 7.26
C ARG A 133 15.73 -2.95 7.41
N GLU A 134 16.77 -2.33 6.88
CA GLU A 134 18.16 -2.78 7.03
C GLU A 134 18.53 -2.92 8.51
N MET A 135 18.26 -1.91 9.34
CA MET A 135 18.58 -1.91 10.76
C MET A 135 17.80 -3.00 11.54
N VAL A 136 16.55 -3.26 11.14
CA VAL A 136 15.75 -4.34 11.73
C VAL A 136 16.32 -5.72 11.35
N HIS A 137 16.62 -5.93 10.06
CA HIS A 137 17.02 -7.23 9.53
C HIS A 137 18.51 -7.56 9.76
N SER A 138 19.37 -6.57 9.94
CA SER A 138 20.79 -6.78 10.30
C SER A 138 21.00 -7.26 11.73
N GLY A 139 19.96 -7.16 12.57
CA GLY A 139 20.09 -7.43 14.01
C GLY A 139 20.71 -6.27 14.81
N GLU A 140 20.99 -5.12 14.18
CA GLU A 140 21.57 -3.95 14.83
C GLU A 140 20.76 -3.48 16.04
N LEU A 141 19.43 -3.56 15.95
CA LEU A 141 18.52 -3.18 17.04
C LEU A 141 18.46 -4.24 18.15
N GLY A 142 18.91 -5.47 17.88
CA GLY A 142 18.65 -6.62 18.77
C GLY A 142 17.18 -7.03 18.74
N ALA A 143 16.72 -7.76 19.76
CA ALA A 143 15.34 -8.21 19.86
C ALA A 143 14.38 -7.01 19.96
N ILE A 144 13.44 -6.93 19.03
CA ILE A 144 12.41 -5.89 19.06
C ILE A 144 11.40 -6.21 20.17
N ARG A 145 11.07 -5.23 20.99
CA ARG A 145 10.13 -5.34 22.11
C ARG A 145 8.77 -4.74 21.76
N ARG A 146 8.79 -3.55 21.15
CA ARG A 146 7.56 -2.83 20.84
C ARG A 146 7.73 -1.97 19.59
N ILE A 147 6.66 -1.92 18.78
CA ILE A 147 6.53 -1.08 17.59
C ILE A 147 5.30 -0.20 17.81
N ASN A 148 5.46 1.12 17.64
CA ASN A 148 4.35 2.06 17.64
C ASN A 148 4.41 2.86 16.33
N TRP A 149 3.37 2.76 15.50
CA TRP A 149 3.29 3.54 14.28
C TRP A 149 1.99 4.32 14.23
N ILE A 150 2.10 5.63 14.27
CA ILE A 150 0.98 6.57 14.15
C ILE A 150 1.08 7.22 12.78
N ILE A 151 0.03 7.07 11.94
CA ILE A 151 -0.03 7.59 10.58
C ILE A 151 -1.39 8.24 10.39
N THR A 152 -1.48 9.51 10.76
CA THR A 152 -2.71 10.30 10.66
C THR A 152 -2.56 11.49 9.71
N ASN A 153 -1.43 11.59 9.00
CA ASN A 153 -1.17 12.63 8.00
C ASN A 153 -1.90 12.40 6.66
N TRP A 154 -2.81 11.45 6.60
CA TRP A 154 -3.67 11.16 5.45
C TRP A 154 -4.97 11.97 5.44
N PHE A 155 -5.00 13.18 6.03
CA PHE A 155 -6.21 14.03 6.04
C PHE A 155 -6.90 14.07 4.68
N ARG A 156 -8.20 13.83 4.68
CA ARG A 156 -9.06 13.90 3.49
C ARG A 156 -10.25 14.81 3.79
N THR A 157 -10.74 15.47 2.77
CA THR A 157 -11.91 16.34 2.86
C THR A 157 -13.17 15.59 2.43
N GLU A 158 -14.35 16.10 2.79
CA GLU A 158 -15.63 15.61 2.25
C GLU A 158 -15.65 15.66 0.72
N ALA A 159 -15.03 16.68 0.11
CA ALA A 159 -14.90 16.81 -1.34
C ALA A 159 -14.12 15.64 -1.97
N TYR A 160 -13.06 15.16 -1.30
CA TYR A 160 -12.34 13.96 -1.75
C TYR A 160 -13.24 12.73 -1.76
N TYR A 161 -13.98 12.51 -0.69
CA TYR A 161 -14.86 11.35 -0.58
C TYR A 161 -16.08 11.46 -1.51
N ALA A 162 -16.57 12.65 -1.80
CA ALA A 162 -17.61 12.88 -2.81
C ALA A 162 -17.11 12.63 -4.24
N SER A 163 -15.79 12.74 -4.51
CA SER A 163 -15.23 12.52 -5.83
C SER A 163 -15.24 11.03 -6.22
N GLY A 164 -15.84 10.71 -7.37
CA GLY A 164 -15.95 9.33 -7.87
C GLY A 164 -16.96 8.45 -7.11
N GLY A 165 -17.87 7.81 -7.83
CA GLY A 165 -18.98 7.04 -7.25
C GLY A 165 -18.58 5.82 -6.42
N TRP A 166 -17.36 5.29 -6.57
CA TRP A 166 -16.87 4.07 -5.93
C TRP A 166 -16.18 4.29 -4.57
N ARG A 167 -15.65 5.51 -4.32
CA ARG A 167 -14.89 5.81 -3.10
C ARG A 167 -15.71 5.67 -1.84
N ALA A 168 -15.07 5.21 -0.77
CA ALA A 168 -15.61 5.15 0.59
C ALA A 168 -16.94 4.40 0.71
N THR A 169 -17.11 3.38 -0.13
CA THR A 169 -18.28 2.48 -0.09
C THR A 169 -17.85 1.02 -0.05
N TRP A 170 -18.62 0.18 0.64
CA TRP A 170 -18.37 -1.27 0.69
C TRP A 170 -18.34 -1.89 -0.71
N GLY A 171 -19.29 -1.50 -1.56
CA GLY A 171 -19.44 -2.05 -2.91
C GLY A 171 -18.44 -1.51 -3.92
N GLY A 172 -17.86 -0.33 -3.70
CA GLY A 172 -16.93 0.31 -4.65
C GLY A 172 -15.48 0.15 -4.27
N GLU A 173 -15.15 0.26 -2.98
CA GLU A 173 -13.79 0.27 -2.46
C GLU A 173 -13.50 -0.92 -1.54
N GLY A 174 -14.53 -1.43 -0.82
CA GLY A 174 -14.44 -2.56 0.07
C GLY A 174 -13.90 -2.26 1.47
N GLY A 175 -13.57 -1.00 1.75
CA GLY A 175 -13.06 -0.45 2.99
C GLY A 175 -12.72 1.01 2.79
N GLY A 176 -12.16 1.64 3.81
CA GLY A 176 -11.80 3.06 3.84
C GLY A 176 -10.29 3.27 3.90
N VAL A 177 -9.82 3.89 5.00
CA VAL A 177 -8.41 4.23 5.17
C VAL A 177 -7.47 3.03 5.03
N LEU A 178 -7.87 1.85 5.47
CA LEU A 178 -7.04 0.63 5.41
C LEU A 178 -6.83 0.12 3.99
N LEU A 179 -7.77 0.34 3.07
CA LEU A 179 -7.68 -0.15 1.69
C LEU A 179 -7.38 0.93 0.64
N ASN A 180 -7.42 2.22 1.02
CA ASN A 180 -7.11 3.30 0.09
C ASN A 180 -5.84 4.07 0.47
N GLN A 181 -5.79 4.70 1.65
CA GLN A 181 -4.66 5.55 2.04
C GLN A 181 -3.51 4.71 2.62
N CYS A 182 -3.80 3.74 3.46
CA CYS A 182 -2.82 2.96 4.21
C CYS A 182 -2.28 1.66 3.60
N PRO A 183 -2.66 1.18 2.38
CA PRO A 183 -2.02 -0.02 1.85
C PRO A 183 -0.50 0.06 1.79
N HIS A 184 0.07 1.24 1.48
CA HIS A 184 1.52 1.44 1.51
C HIS A 184 2.12 1.28 2.90
N ASN A 185 1.45 1.80 3.93
CA ASN A 185 1.93 1.73 5.31
C ASN A 185 1.76 0.31 5.87
N LEU A 186 0.68 -0.40 5.52
CA LEU A 186 0.50 -1.81 5.87
C LEU A 186 1.50 -2.70 5.14
N ASP A 187 1.82 -2.37 3.89
CA ASP A 187 2.89 -3.03 3.15
C ASP A 187 4.25 -2.82 3.81
N LEU A 188 4.64 -1.59 4.09
CA LEU A 188 5.88 -1.27 4.80
C LEU A 188 5.92 -1.95 6.17
N PHE A 189 4.79 -2.02 6.89
CA PHE A 189 4.71 -2.65 8.19
C PHE A 189 5.11 -4.13 8.12
N GLN A 190 4.47 -4.90 7.23
CA GLN A 190 4.83 -6.32 7.06
C GLN A 190 6.19 -6.52 6.39
N TRP A 191 6.60 -5.62 5.50
CA TRP A 191 7.90 -5.70 4.81
C TRP A 191 9.09 -5.46 5.74
N ILE A 192 8.91 -4.62 6.77
CA ILE A 192 9.93 -4.32 7.78
C ILE A 192 9.89 -5.34 8.92
N PHE A 193 8.71 -5.68 9.44
CA PHE A 193 8.56 -6.43 10.70
C PHE A 193 8.02 -7.86 10.52
N GLY A 194 7.59 -8.24 9.30
CA GLY A 194 6.85 -9.49 9.07
C GLY A 194 5.39 -9.42 9.54
N MET A 195 4.68 -10.53 9.37
CA MET A 195 3.27 -10.63 9.77
C MET A 195 3.16 -10.93 11.26
N PRO A 196 2.25 -10.25 11.99
CA PRO A 196 1.96 -10.61 13.38
C PRO A 196 1.20 -11.94 13.46
N ARG A 197 1.21 -12.56 14.62
CA ARG A 197 0.43 -13.77 14.88
C ARG A 197 -1.05 -13.46 15.07
N ARG A 198 -1.38 -12.33 15.74
CA ARG A 198 -2.77 -11.94 16.00
C ARG A 198 -2.95 -10.43 16.05
N VAL A 199 -4.19 -10.02 15.76
CA VAL A 199 -4.61 -8.62 15.65
C VAL A 199 -5.88 -8.38 16.47
N ARG A 200 -5.90 -7.31 17.25
CA ARG A 200 -7.09 -6.74 17.88
C ARG A 200 -7.20 -5.28 17.44
N ALA A 201 -8.34 -4.88 16.87
CA ALA A 201 -8.51 -3.52 16.38
C ALA A 201 -9.90 -2.95 16.70
N THR A 202 -9.96 -1.61 16.74
CA THR A 202 -11.17 -0.81 16.69
C THR A 202 -11.09 0.05 15.44
N CYS A 203 -12.07 -0.11 14.55
CA CYS A 203 -12.26 0.69 13.35
C CYS A 203 -13.58 1.45 13.49
N THR A 204 -13.55 2.76 13.44
CA THR A 204 -14.76 3.58 13.49
C THR A 204 -15.16 3.96 12.06
N LEU A 205 -16.42 3.65 11.72
CA LEU A 205 -16.96 3.91 10.40
C LEU A 205 -17.54 5.32 10.35
N GLY A 206 -17.11 6.12 9.36
CA GLY A 206 -17.63 7.47 9.17
C GLY A 206 -17.55 8.34 10.42
N ARG A 207 -16.43 8.29 11.18
CA ARG A 207 -16.25 9.06 12.39
C ARG A 207 -16.17 10.56 12.12
N TYR A 208 -15.45 10.91 11.07
CA TYR A 208 -15.15 12.29 10.70
C TYR A 208 -15.77 12.72 9.37
N HIS A 209 -16.24 11.74 8.57
CA HIS A 209 -16.76 11.99 7.23
C HIS A 209 -18.08 11.27 7.00
N ASN A 210 -18.90 11.79 6.10
CA ASN A 210 -20.10 11.10 5.66
C ASN A 210 -19.77 9.97 4.68
N ILE A 211 -19.32 8.84 5.23
CA ILE A 211 -18.92 7.62 4.52
C ILE A 211 -19.41 6.38 5.27
N GLU A 212 -19.47 5.23 4.61
CA GLU A 212 -19.94 3.99 5.24
C GLU A 212 -18.81 3.04 5.68
N VAL A 213 -17.54 3.43 5.43
CA VAL A 213 -16.34 2.65 5.71
C VAL A 213 -15.50 3.31 6.81
N GLU A 214 -14.42 2.69 7.24
CA GLU A 214 -13.57 3.19 8.32
C GLU A 214 -12.72 4.39 7.85
N ASP A 215 -12.68 5.44 8.68
CA ASP A 215 -11.81 6.62 8.55
C ASP A 215 -10.92 6.84 9.78
N ASP A 216 -11.05 5.98 10.80
CA ASP A 216 -10.28 6.01 12.02
C ASP A 216 -10.05 4.58 12.55
N VAL A 217 -8.78 4.22 12.80
CA VAL A 217 -8.39 2.87 13.18
C VAL A 217 -7.29 2.90 14.25
N THR A 218 -7.49 2.08 15.30
CA THR A 218 -6.45 1.73 16.26
C THR A 218 -6.35 0.22 16.36
N ALA A 219 -5.16 -0.34 16.09
CA ALA A 219 -4.91 -1.77 16.13
C ALA A 219 -3.74 -2.11 17.07
N TYR A 220 -3.93 -3.19 17.84
CA TYR A 220 -2.89 -3.84 18.63
C TYR A 220 -2.57 -5.20 18.02
N MET A 221 -1.28 -5.52 17.93
CA MET A 221 -0.79 -6.73 17.28
C MET A 221 0.27 -7.42 18.15
N GLU A 222 0.34 -8.74 18.04
CA GLU A 222 1.29 -9.56 18.76
C GLU A 222 2.00 -10.51 17.82
N TYR A 223 3.30 -10.70 18.07
CA TYR A 223 4.19 -11.60 17.33
C TYR A 223 4.59 -12.80 18.18
N ASP A 224 4.95 -13.91 17.56
CA ASP A 224 5.46 -15.10 18.24
C ASP A 224 6.76 -14.84 19.02
N THR A 225 7.52 -13.82 18.65
CA THR A 225 8.74 -13.37 19.36
C THR A 225 8.46 -12.69 20.70
N GLY A 226 7.20 -12.43 21.03
CA GLY A 226 6.79 -11.60 22.17
C GLY A 226 6.78 -10.09 21.87
N THR A 227 7.17 -9.68 20.69
CA THR A 227 7.03 -8.29 20.22
C THR A 227 5.56 -7.90 20.18
N THR A 228 5.25 -6.69 20.64
CA THR A 228 3.92 -6.09 20.52
C THR A 228 3.96 -4.88 19.60
N ALA A 229 2.85 -4.61 18.91
CA ALA A 229 2.77 -3.43 18.05
C ALA A 229 1.44 -2.71 18.18
N VAL A 230 1.48 -1.40 18.01
CA VAL A 230 0.32 -0.51 17.87
C VAL A 230 0.40 0.20 16.53
N PHE A 231 -0.70 0.17 15.79
CA PHE A 231 -0.85 0.87 14.51
C PHE A 231 -2.08 1.76 14.59
N ILE A 232 -1.91 3.05 14.37
CA ILE A 232 -2.98 4.04 14.40
C ILE A 232 -3.00 4.77 13.08
N THR A 233 -4.18 4.89 12.47
CA THR A 233 -4.36 5.66 11.24
C THR A 233 -5.71 6.35 11.20
N SER A 234 -5.73 7.55 10.63
CA SER A 234 -6.94 8.34 10.45
C SER A 234 -6.84 9.23 9.21
N THR A 235 -8.00 9.53 8.61
CA THR A 235 -8.12 10.55 7.57
C THR A 235 -8.79 11.84 8.07
N GLY A 236 -9.10 11.90 9.35
CA GLY A 236 -9.81 13.03 9.97
C GLY A 236 -8.93 13.98 10.81
N GLU A 237 -7.62 13.78 10.83
CA GLU A 237 -6.71 14.60 11.64
C GLU A 237 -5.93 15.61 10.79
N ALA A 238 -5.88 16.87 11.26
CA ALA A 238 -5.06 17.95 10.68
C ALA A 238 -4.64 18.94 11.79
N PRO A 239 -3.32 19.17 12.00
CA PRO A 239 -2.22 18.46 11.37
C PRO A 239 -2.16 17.01 11.80
N GLY A 240 -1.78 16.14 10.88
CA GLY A 240 -1.59 14.71 11.16
C GLY A 240 -0.17 14.38 11.60
N THR A 241 0.05 13.11 11.94
CA THR A 241 1.33 12.58 12.39
C THR A 241 1.77 11.43 11.48
N ASN A 242 3.07 11.34 11.17
CA ASN A 242 3.72 10.11 10.71
C ASN A 242 4.94 9.86 11.60
N ARG A 243 4.73 9.01 12.61
CA ARG A 243 5.76 8.67 13.60
C ARG A 243 5.83 7.17 13.82
N LEU A 244 6.97 6.58 13.50
CA LEU A 244 7.31 5.20 13.83
C LEU A 244 8.33 5.18 14.96
N GLU A 245 8.02 4.49 16.05
CA GLU A 245 8.93 4.24 17.15
C GLU A 245 9.13 2.73 17.34
N ILE A 246 10.40 2.31 17.36
CA ILE A 246 10.81 0.92 17.59
C ILE A 246 11.62 0.89 18.88
N THR A 247 11.12 0.21 19.92
CA THR A 247 11.87 -0.07 21.14
C THR A 247 12.43 -1.48 21.04
N ALA A 248 13.73 -1.62 21.22
CA ALA A 248 14.44 -2.88 21.07
C ALA A 248 15.49 -3.09 22.16
N GLU A 249 16.14 -4.25 22.16
CA GLU A 249 17.17 -4.62 23.14
C GLU A 249 18.34 -3.62 23.17
N ASN A 250 18.79 -3.18 22.00
CA ASN A 250 19.95 -2.30 21.85
C ASN A 250 19.59 -0.81 21.80
N GLY A 251 18.35 -0.42 22.12
CA GLY A 251 17.95 0.97 22.15
C GLY A 251 16.61 1.28 21.53
N LYS A 252 16.47 2.50 21.01
CA LYS A 252 15.23 3.02 20.44
C LYS A 252 15.50 3.75 19.13
N LEU A 253 14.75 3.36 18.08
CA LEU A 253 14.72 4.06 16.79
C LEU A 253 13.40 4.84 16.69
N VAL A 254 13.49 6.09 16.23
CA VAL A 254 12.33 6.92 15.93
C VAL A 254 12.48 7.48 14.51
N TYR A 255 11.47 7.27 13.67
CA TYR A 255 11.31 7.97 12.40
C TYR A 255 10.17 8.99 12.53
N GLU A 256 10.45 10.23 12.27
CA GLU A 256 9.49 11.33 12.32
C GLU A 256 10.02 12.51 11.49
N ASN A 257 9.13 13.28 10.86
CA ASN A 257 9.46 14.50 10.11
C ASN A 257 10.59 14.33 9.08
N GLY A 258 10.60 13.20 8.36
CA GLY A 258 11.60 12.91 7.33
C GLY A 258 13.02 12.70 7.91
N GLY A 259 13.13 12.18 9.13
CA GLY A 259 14.41 11.86 9.76
C GLY A 259 14.33 10.62 10.66
N ILE A 260 15.44 9.91 10.80
CA ILE A 260 15.60 8.81 11.74
C ILE A 260 16.51 9.27 12.87
N THR A 261 16.12 8.97 14.10
CA THR A 261 16.98 9.11 15.28
C THR A 261 17.15 7.74 15.91
N PHE A 262 18.39 7.24 15.99
CA PHE A 262 18.70 6.02 16.71
C PHE A 262 19.43 6.36 18.02
N THR A 263 18.77 6.07 19.15
CA THR A 263 19.35 6.16 20.49
C THR A 263 19.76 4.76 20.90
N ARG A 264 21.05 4.46 20.75
CA ARG A 264 21.68 3.17 21.05
C ARG A 264 22.06 3.09 22.52
N ASN A 265 21.72 1.99 23.18
CA ASN A 265 22.30 1.64 24.48
C ASN A 265 23.74 1.16 24.30
N THR A 266 24.66 1.59 25.17
CA THR A 266 26.05 1.10 25.16
C THR A 266 26.18 -0.31 25.69
N VAL A 267 25.21 -0.75 26.48
CA VAL A 267 25.03 -2.12 26.98
C VAL A 267 23.60 -2.54 26.69
N PRO A 268 23.34 -3.75 26.16
CA PRO A 268 21.98 -4.22 25.90
C PRO A 268 21.11 -4.15 27.16
N THR A 269 19.84 -3.80 27.00
CA THR A 269 18.91 -3.53 28.14
C THR A 269 18.83 -4.70 29.13
N THR A 270 18.74 -5.94 28.61
CA THR A 270 18.64 -7.14 29.45
C THR A 270 19.94 -7.42 30.20
N GLU A 271 21.08 -7.23 29.56
CA GLU A 271 22.40 -7.38 30.17
C GLU A 271 22.58 -6.35 31.29
N PHE A 272 22.33 -5.06 30.99
CA PHE A 272 22.40 -3.99 31.98
C PHE A 272 21.50 -4.27 33.20
N SER A 273 20.25 -4.65 32.96
CA SER A 273 19.29 -4.96 34.05
C SER A 273 19.76 -6.09 34.95
N ARG A 274 20.53 -7.07 34.46
CA ARG A 274 21.04 -8.21 35.23
C ARG A 274 22.35 -7.92 35.94
N THR A 275 23.13 -6.94 35.43
CA THR A 275 24.48 -6.69 35.93
C THR A 275 24.61 -5.46 36.82
N THR A 276 23.70 -4.48 36.68
CA THR A 276 23.71 -3.28 37.53
C THR A 276 23.37 -3.61 39.01
N THR A 277 24.07 -2.97 39.90
CA THR A 277 23.77 -3.03 41.36
C THR A 277 22.94 -1.85 41.84
N LYS A 278 22.63 -0.90 40.93
CA LYS A 278 21.83 0.27 41.28
C LYS A 278 20.35 0.01 41.10
N LEU A 279 19.53 0.50 42.06
CA LEU A 279 18.09 0.31 42.04
C LEU A 279 17.38 1.17 40.96
N PHE A 280 17.91 2.35 40.69
CA PHE A 280 17.33 3.33 39.77
C PHE A 280 18.43 3.81 38.81
N ASP A 281 18.59 3.06 37.69
CA ASP A 281 19.59 3.38 36.68
C ASP A 281 19.12 2.86 35.32
N ALA A 282 19.76 3.34 34.23
CA ALA A 282 19.49 2.94 32.87
C ALA A 282 20.80 2.80 32.09
N PRO A 283 20.84 1.99 31.02
CA PRO A 283 22.03 1.90 30.17
C PRO A 283 22.42 3.29 29.65
N PRO A 284 23.70 3.66 29.67
CA PRO A 284 24.15 4.86 28.98
C PRO A 284 23.83 4.78 27.49
N THR A 285 23.50 5.92 26.88
CA THR A 285 23.04 5.96 25.49
C THR A 285 23.90 6.86 24.62
N GLN A 286 23.94 6.55 23.33
CA GLN A 286 24.50 7.39 22.27
C GLN A 286 23.43 7.63 21.21
N THR A 287 23.14 8.88 20.87
CA THR A 287 22.11 9.25 19.88
C THR A 287 22.77 9.62 18.55
N THR A 288 22.32 9.01 17.48
CA THR A 288 22.78 9.24 16.11
C THR A 288 21.59 9.62 15.22
N PRO A 289 21.55 10.83 14.64
CA PRO A 289 20.59 11.17 13.61
C PRO A 289 21.03 10.57 12.27
N ILE A 290 20.03 10.13 11.47
CA ILE A 290 20.20 9.63 10.11
C ILE A 290 19.24 10.41 9.22
N SER A 291 19.76 11.10 8.22
CA SER A 291 18.98 11.92 7.30
C SER A 291 19.42 11.68 5.87
N PHE A 292 18.44 11.65 4.98
CA PHE A 292 18.64 11.59 3.52
C PHE A 292 18.18 12.90 2.85
N GLY A 293 17.95 13.97 3.63
CA GLY A 293 17.41 15.25 3.15
C GLY A 293 16.01 15.04 2.56
N ASP A 294 15.73 15.73 1.47
CA ASP A 294 14.45 15.62 0.74
C ASP A 294 14.40 14.43 -0.24
N ASN A 295 15.31 13.47 -0.10
CA ASN A 295 15.31 12.28 -0.94
C ASN A 295 14.27 11.28 -0.43
N HIS A 296 13.21 11.08 -1.20
CA HIS A 296 12.17 10.07 -0.95
C HIS A 296 12.20 8.93 -1.98
N GLY A 297 13.33 8.75 -2.67
CA GLY A 297 13.47 7.79 -3.78
C GLY A 297 12.73 8.23 -5.03
N GLY A 298 12.77 7.42 -6.06
CA GLY A 298 12.10 7.71 -7.33
C GLY A 298 10.63 7.33 -7.37
N GLN A 299 10.08 6.86 -6.26
CA GLN A 299 8.68 6.53 -6.06
C GLN A 299 8.10 5.66 -7.21
N HIS A 300 6.95 6.04 -7.78
CA HIS A 300 6.27 5.30 -8.86
C HIS A 300 7.16 5.05 -10.07
N ASN A 301 8.02 6.01 -10.46
CA ASN A 301 8.91 5.87 -11.60
C ASN A 301 9.98 4.79 -11.36
N THR A 302 10.48 4.68 -10.14
CA THR A 302 11.46 3.64 -9.78
C THR A 302 10.83 2.25 -9.78
N VAL A 303 9.58 2.10 -9.32
CA VAL A 303 8.86 0.81 -9.41
C VAL A 303 8.56 0.45 -10.86
N LEU A 304 8.12 1.41 -11.69
CA LEU A 304 7.91 1.21 -13.13
C LEU A 304 9.22 0.80 -13.82
N GLN A 305 10.34 1.48 -13.52
CA GLN A 305 11.65 1.14 -14.08
C GLN A 305 12.07 -0.26 -13.66
N ASN A 306 11.94 -0.60 -12.39
CA ASN A 306 12.26 -1.94 -11.88
C ASN A 306 11.40 -3.03 -12.55
N PHE A 307 10.12 -2.76 -12.78
CA PHE A 307 9.23 -3.68 -13.49
C PHE A 307 9.69 -3.91 -14.95
N VAL A 308 10.11 -2.86 -15.65
CA VAL A 308 10.69 -2.95 -17.00
C VAL A 308 12.00 -3.74 -16.99
N ASP A 309 12.88 -3.47 -16.04
CA ASP A 309 14.18 -4.16 -15.89
C ASP A 309 13.98 -5.64 -15.50
N ALA A 310 12.96 -5.95 -14.70
CA ALA A 310 12.61 -7.33 -14.38
C ALA A 310 12.13 -8.11 -15.63
N ILE A 311 11.39 -7.46 -16.53
CA ILE A 311 10.95 -8.07 -17.79
C ILE A 311 12.11 -8.30 -18.75
N LEU A 312 13.00 -7.33 -18.89
CA LEU A 312 14.05 -7.36 -19.90
C LEU A 312 15.30 -8.12 -19.46
N ASP A 313 15.67 -8.00 -18.17
CA ASP A 313 16.97 -8.44 -17.66
C ASP A 313 16.84 -9.46 -16.51
N GLY A 314 15.61 -9.75 -16.04
CA GLY A 314 15.40 -10.63 -14.89
C GLY A 314 15.80 -10.00 -13.55
N THR A 315 15.87 -8.68 -13.47
CA THR A 315 16.18 -7.96 -12.23
C THR A 315 15.16 -8.32 -11.13
N PRO A 316 15.59 -8.57 -9.89
CA PRO A 316 14.66 -8.82 -8.79
C PRO A 316 13.65 -7.68 -8.60
N LEU A 317 12.39 -8.05 -8.37
CA LEU A 317 11.33 -7.07 -8.14
C LEU A 317 11.48 -6.40 -6.77
N LEU A 318 11.33 -5.09 -6.73
CA LEU A 318 11.22 -4.30 -5.50
C LEU A 318 9.96 -4.66 -4.71
N ALA A 319 8.88 -4.94 -5.43
CA ALA A 319 7.57 -5.26 -4.87
C ALA A 319 6.92 -6.42 -5.64
N PRO A 320 7.32 -7.69 -5.37
CA PRO A 320 6.63 -8.85 -5.91
C PRO A 320 5.16 -8.82 -5.49
N ALA A 321 4.24 -9.01 -6.44
CA ALA A 321 2.81 -8.87 -6.15
C ALA A 321 2.28 -9.89 -5.10
N ALA A 322 2.94 -11.05 -4.96
CA ALA A 322 2.58 -12.02 -3.92
C ALA A 322 2.68 -11.46 -2.50
N GLU A 323 3.58 -10.49 -2.25
CA GLU A 323 3.73 -9.83 -0.95
C GLU A 323 2.58 -8.88 -0.65
N GLY A 324 1.88 -8.38 -1.67
CA GLY A 324 0.73 -7.51 -1.52
C GLY A 324 -0.46 -8.15 -0.81
N LEU A 325 -0.54 -9.50 -0.83
CA LEU A 325 -1.50 -10.25 -0.03
C LEU A 325 -1.40 -9.88 1.46
N ASN A 326 -0.19 -9.70 1.97
CA ASN A 326 0.04 -9.43 3.40
C ASN A 326 -0.55 -8.09 3.84
N SER A 327 -0.39 -7.04 3.03
CA SER A 327 -0.97 -5.73 3.33
C SER A 327 -2.50 -5.76 3.35
N VAL A 328 -3.11 -6.45 2.39
CA VAL A 328 -4.56 -6.66 2.33
C VAL A 328 -5.04 -7.51 3.50
N GLU A 329 -4.32 -8.57 3.84
CA GLU A 329 -4.66 -9.44 4.98
C GLU A 329 -4.63 -8.68 6.30
N LEU A 330 -3.61 -7.84 6.54
CA LEU A 330 -3.54 -6.99 7.73
C LEU A 330 -4.74 -6.04 7.82
N GLY A 331 -5.04 -5.31 6.76
CA GLY A 331 -6.20 -4.40 6.73
C GLY A 331 -7.53 -5.16 6.94
N ASN A 332 -7.70 -6.30 6.28
CA ASN A 332 -8.88 -7.14 6.46
C ASN A 332 -9.00 -7.69 7.89
N ALA A 333 -7.89 -8.11 8.50
CA ALA A 333 -7.88 -8.61 9.88
C ALA A 333 -8.23 -7.51 10.89
N MET A 334 -7.74 -6.29 10.72
CA MET A 334 -8.09 -5.14 11.56
C MET A 334 -9.59 -4.85 11.46
N LEU A 335 -10.11 -4.71 10.26
CA LEU A 335 -11.54 -4.46 10.05
C LEU A 335 -12.41 -5.61 10.57
N TYR A 336 -12.02 -6.85 10.31
CA TYR A 336 -12.75 -8.03 10.78
C TYR A 336 -12.75 -8.15 12.31
N SER A 337 -11.62 -7.82 12.96
CA SER A 337 -11.50 -7.75 14.42
C SER A 337 -12.51 -6.76 15.02
N SER A 338 -12.60 -5.57 14.44
CA SER A 338 -13.55 -4.54 14.87
C SER A 338 -14.99 -4.98 14.65
N LEU A 339 -15.35 -5.43 13.45
CA LEU A 339 -16.71 -5.87 13.10
C LEU A 339 -17.22 -7.05 13.96
N LYS A 340 -16.33 -7.95 14.35
CA LYS A 340 -16.66 -9.13 15.19
C LYS A 340 -16.38 -8.90 16.67
N ASN A 341 -15.83 -7.77 17.05
CA ASN A 341 -15.41 -7.44 18.42
C ASN A 341 -14.55 -8.55 19.06
N LYS A 342 -13.60 -9.10 18.31
CA LYS A 342 -12.72 -10.20 18.77
C LYS A 342 -11.30 -10.08 18.22
N THR A 343 -10.34 -10.72 18.89
CA THR A 343 -8.99 -10.92 18.37
C THR A 343 -9.04 -11.88 17.17
N ILE A 344 -8.29 -11.58 16.14
CA ILE A 344 -8.14 -12.39 14.93
C ILE A 344 -6.74 -12.99 14.91
N GLU A 345 -6.68 -14.32 14.84
CA GLU A 345 -5.45 -15.05 14.57
C GLU A 345 -5.11 -14.96 13.06
N LEU A 346 -3.84 -14.86 12.74
CA LEU A 346 -3.34 -14.90 11.37
C LEU A 346 -2.66 -16.25 11.10
N PRO A 347 -2.78 -16.79 9.89
CA PRO A 347 -3.45 -16.23 8.73
C PRO A 347 -4.98 -16.16 8.85
N LEU A 348 -5.57 -15.05 8.38
CA LEU A 348 -7.01 -14.80 8.38
C LEU A 348 -7.77 -15.85 7.52
N ASP A 349 -8.93 -16.33 8.02
CA ASP A 349 -9.91 -17.02 7.15
C ASP A 349 -10.49 -16.02 6.13
N GLY A 350 -9.88 -16.00 4.92
CA GLY A 350 -10.29 -15.11 3.84
C GLY A 350 -11.73 -15.35 3.38
N ALA A 351 -12.22 -16.60 3.45
CA ALA A 351 -13.59 -16.91 3.06
C ALA A 351 -14.61 -16.36 4.07
N ALA A 352 -14.31 -16.44 5.37
CA ALA A 352 -15.18 -15.87 6.40
C ALA A 352 -15.23 -14.34 6.31
N TYR A 353 -14.10 -13.68 6.08
CA TYR A 353 -14.06 -12.24 5.84
C TYR A 353 -14.85 -11.85 4.59
N HIS A 354 -14.65 -12.55 3.47
CA HIS A 354 -15.39 -12.29 2.21
C HIS A 354 -16.91 -12.41 2.41
N ARG A 355 -17.40 -13.44 3.15
CA ARG A 355 -18.84 -13.54 3.47
C ARG A 355 -19.33 -12.33 4.25
N THR A 356 -18.55 -11.84 5.20
CA THR A 356 -18.89 -10.65 5.99
C THR A 356 -18.95 -9.40 5.11
N LEU A 357 -17.93 -9.19 4.26
CA LEU A 357 -17.91 -8.07 3.32
C LEU A 357 -19.11 -8.09 2.35
N LYS A 358 -19.46 -9.28 1.80
CA LYS A 358 -20.67 -9.43 0.99
C LYS A 358 -21.93 -9.03 1.71
N GLN A 359 -22.05 -9.32 3.02
CA GLN A 359 -23.18 -8.88 3.82
C GLN A 359 -23.22 -7.37 4.00
N LEU A 360 -22.07 -6.73 4.24
CA LEU A 360 -21.94 -5.27 4.32
C LEU A 360 -22.40 -4.62 3.01
N VAL A 361 -21.89 -5.10 1.88
CA VAL A 361 -22.31 -4.61 0.54
C VAL A 361 -23.82 -4.78 0.32
N LYS A 362 -24.37 -5.97 0.62
CA LYS A 362 -25.79 -6.26 0.43
C LYS A 362 -26.70 -5.39 1.32
N ASN A 363 -26.27 -5.11 2.54
CA ASN A 363 -27.07 -4.40 3.53
C ASN A 363 -26.80 -2.88 3.53
N SER A 364 -25.86 -2.41 2.73
CA SER A 364 -25.59 -0.98 2.59
C SER A 364 -26.85 -0.24 2.11
N ARG A 365 -27.16 0.84 2.81
CA ARG A 365 -28.18 1.82 2.45
C ARG A 365 -27.57 3.20 2.26
N PHE A 366 -26.24 3.25 2.22
CA PHE A 366 -25.50 4.49 2.09
C PHE A 366 -25.77 5.12 0.72
N THR A 367 -26.21 6.37 0.73
CA THR A 367 -26.35 7.19 -0.47
C THR A 367 -25.26 8.24 -0.44
N LYS A 368 -24.43 8.25 -1.45
CA LYS A 368 -23.32 9.17 -1.55
C LYS A 368 -23.83 10.59 -1.84
N ASN A 369 -23.24 11.59 -1.18
CA ASN A 369 -23.52 12.99 -1.48
C ASN A 369 -23.12 13.33 -2.92
N GLU A 370 -23.89 14.20 -3.56
CA GLU A 370 -23.54 14.73 -4.87
C GLU A 370 -22.23 15.53 -4.82
N VAL A 371 -21.44 15.42 -5.88
CA VAL A 371 -20.22 16.20 -6.04
C VAL A 371 -20.59 17.67 -6.15
N ARG A 372 -20.10 18.51 -5.22
CA ARG A 372 -20.36 19.96 -5.28
C ARG A 372 -19.72 20.54 -6.54
N PRO A 373 -20.40 21.45 -7.26
CA PRO A 373 -19.79 22.19 -8.38
C PRO A 373 -18.51 22.90 -7.91
N GLY A 374 -17.44 22.84 -8.71
CA GLY A 374 -16.15 23.50 -8.40
C GLY A 374 -15.10 22.60 -7.73
N ILE A 375 -15.34 21.31 -7.57
CA ILE A 375 -14.27 20.38 -7.15
C ILE A 375 -13.26 20.28 -8.29
N ALA A 376 -12.02 20.69 -7.97
CA ALA A 376 -10.93 20.80 -8.93
C ALA A 376 -10.56 19.45 -9.58
N ALA A 377 -10.17 19.55 -10.85
CA ALA A 377 -9.69 18.45 -11.67
C ALA A 377 -8.36 17.86 -11.15
N ALA A 378 -7.90 16.82 -11.81
CA ALA A 378 -6.73 15.97 -11.54
C ALA A 378 -5.44 16.65 -10.99
N ALA A 379 -5.23 17.95 -11.20
CA ALA A 379 -4.04 18.68 -10.71
C ALA A 379 -3.91 18.76 -9.18
N ASP A 380 -5.02 18.63 -8.42
CA ASP A 380 -4.99 18.65 -6.95
C ASP A 380 -4.64 17.28 -6.34
N PHE A 381 -4.80 16.20 -7.09
CA PHE A 381 -4.48 14.86 -6.60
C PHE A 381 -2.97 14.62 -6.46
N ALA A 382 -2.16 15.17 -7.37
CA ALA A 382 -0.69 15.04 -7.31
C ALA A 382 -0.11 15.64 -6.01
N LYS A 383 -0.74 16.70 -5.45
CA LYS A 383 -0.32 17.32 -4.20
C LYS A 383 -0.61 16.46 -2.96
N GLY A 384 -1.55 15.51 -3.04
CA GLY A 384 -1.92 14.63 -1.95
C GLY A 384 -0.97 13.46 -1.72
N PHE A 385 -0.09 13.15 -2.68
CA PHE A 385 0.86 12.03 -2.62
C PHE A 385 2.30 12.45 -2.26
N ASN A 386 2.57 13.75 -2.24
CA ASN A 386 3.90 14.33 -1.96
C ASN A 386 4.02 14.91 -0.53
N ARG A 387 3.29 14.35 0.43
CA ARG A 387 3.36 14.78 1.85
C ARG A 387 3.89 13.69 2.74
#